data_1e4e818c18f86bad6f410e80bed3e05b
#
_entry.id   1e4e818c18f86bad6f410e80bed3e05b
#
_cell.length_a   1.000
_cell.length_b   1.000
_cell.length_c   1.000
_cell.angle_alpha   90.00
_cell.angle_beta   90.00
_cell.angle_gamma   90.00
#
_symmetry.space_group_name_H-M   'P 1'
#
loop_
_entity.id
_entity.type
_entity.pdbx_description
1 polymer ?
#
loop_
_entity_poly.entity_id
_entity_poly.type
_entity_poly.pdbx_seq_one_letter_code
_entity_poly.pdbx_strand_id
1 'polypeptide(L)'
;MVSDIRPGVKEISVAETLERIKRGAKLIDVREDNEWTAQHAAGAEHIGRGVIERDIVWQHPDKSEELILYCGGGYRSSLAADNLQKMGYTNVFSMIGGWTAWKEASAPVE
;
A
#
# COMPACT_ATOMS: atom_id res chain seq x y z
N MET A 1 -2.78 -9.73 15.96
CA MET A 1 -2.85 -9.80 14.50
C MET A 1 -3.26 -8.45 13.96
N VAL A 2 -2.59 -8.04 12.88
CA VAL A 2 -2.86 -6.74 12.30
C VAL A 2 -4.31 -6.65 11.80
N SER A 3 -4.80 -7.68 11.18
CA SER A 3 -6.15 -7.70 10.65
C SER A 3 -7.22 -7.50 11.73
N ASP A 4 -6.91 -7.84 12.97
CA ASP A 4 -7.86 -7.67 14.08
C ASP A 4 -7.92 -6.21 14.53
N ILE A 5 -6.89 -5.43 14.23
CA ILE A 5 -6.79 -4.05 14.65
C ILE A 5 -7.59 -3.13 13.72
N ARG A 6 -7.71 -3.51 12.44
CA ARG A 6 -8.32 -2.67 11.42
C ARG A 6 -9.41 -3.42 10.66
N PRO A 7 -10.55 -3.70 11.32
CA PRO A 7 -11.59 -4.52 10.70
C PRO A 7 -12.19 -3.91 9.42
N GLY A 8 -12.09 -2.60 9.24
CA GLY A 8 -12.59 -1.95 8.02
C GLY A 8 -11.63 -1.96 6.86
N VAL A 9 -10.39 -2.41 7.06
CA VAL A 9 -9.37 -2.40 6.02
C VAL A 9 -9.42 -3.70 5.23
N LYS A 10 -9.49 -3.59 3.91
CA LYS A 10 -9.45 -4.75 3.02
C LYS A 10 -8.00 -5.14 2.78
N GLU A 11 -7.70 -6.41 3.01
CA GLU A 11 -6.35 -6.93 2.82
C GLU A 11 -6.35 -7.90 1.64
N ILE A 12 -5.34 -7.78 0.77
CA ILE A 12 -5.22 -8.65 -0.41
C ILE A 12 -3.81 -9.23 -0.48
N SER A 13 -3.70 -10.38 -1.14
CA SER A 13 -2.42 -11.08 -1.29
C SER A 13 -1.53 -10.40 -2.33
N VAL A 14 -0.26 -10.80 -2.37
CA VAL A 14 0.66 -10.36 -3.43
C VAL A 14 0.11 -10.76 -4.80
N ALA A 15 -0.40 -11.98 -4.93
CA ALA A 15 -0.94 -12.45 -6.20
C ALA A 15 -2.09 -11.57 -6.68
N GLU A 16 -3.02 -11.26 -5.79
CA GLU A 16 -4.14 -10.38 -6.16
C GLU A 16 -3.67 -8.96 -6.45
N THR A 17 -2.67 -8.49 -5.71
CA THR A 17 -2.07 -7.18 -5.97
C THR A 17 -1.53 -7.10 -7.40
N LEU A 18 -0.78 -8.12 -7.82
CA LEU A 18 -0.23 -8.15 -9.18
C LEU A 18 -1.33 -8.12 -10.24
N GLU A 19 -2.43 -8.84 -10.01
CA GLU A 19 -3.55 -8.83 -10.94
C GLU A 19 -4.21 -7.45 -11.03
N ARG A 20 -4.39 -6.80 -9.88
CA ARG A 20 -5.02 -5.48 -9.85
C ARG A 20 -4.15 -4.41 -10.49
N ILE A 21 -2.83 -4.51 -10.32
CA ILE A 21 -1.90 -3.58 -10.97
C ILE A 21 -2.01 -3.67 -12.49
N LYS A 22 -2.17 -4.89 -13.02
CA LYS A 22 -2.36 -5.08 -14.46
C LYS A 22 -3.61 -4.37 -14.96
N ARG A 23 -4.60 -4.17 -14.10
CA ARG A 23 -5.85 -3.51 -14.44
C ARG A 23 -5.86 -2.03 -14.09
N GLY A 24 -4.72 -1.48 -13.67
CA GLY A 24 -4.57 -0.06 -13.44
C GLY A 24 -4.50 0.40 -11.99
N ALA A 25 -4.54 -0.50 -11.03
CA ALA A 25 -4.39 -0.13 -9.63
C ALA A 25 -3.00 0.45 -9.38
N LYS A 26 -2.91 1.37 -8.42
CA LYS A 26 -1.63 2.00 -8.04
C LYS A 26 -1.09 1.35 -6.78
N LEU A 27 0.20 1.03 -6.81
CA LEU A 27 0.90 0.43 -5.67
C LEU A 27 1.69 1.53 -4.95
N ILE A 28 1.47 1.68 -3.65
CA ILE A 28 2.09 2.75 -2.87
C ILE A 28 2.88 2.15 -1.73
N ASP A 29 4.17 2.48 -1.67
CA ASP A 29 5.08 2.06 -0.60
C ASP A 29 4.99 3.09 0.52
N VAL A 30 4.56 2.66 1.70
CA VAL A 30 4.42 3.56 2.85
C VAL A 30 5.55 3.39 3.87
N ARG A 31 6.63 2.71 3.46
CA ARG A 31 7.79 2.51 4.33
C ARG A 31 8.60 3.80 4.47
N GLU A 32 9.65 3.73 5.29
CA GLU A 32 10.54 4.87 5.48
C GLU A 32 11.41 5.12 4.25
N ASP A 33 11.96 6.33 4.14
CA ASP A 33 12.77 6.71 2.97
C ASP A 33 13.97 5.80 2.76
N ASN A 34 14.65 5.41 3.84
CA ASN A 34 15.82 4.56 3.72
C ASN A 34 15.47 3.16 3.23
N GLU A 35 14.29 2.66 3.60
CA GLU A 35 13.82 1.37 3.12
C GLU A 35 13.53 1.43 1.62
N TRP A 36 12.84 2.47 1.20
CA TRP A 36 12.52 2.70 -0.22
C TRP A 36 13.79 2.81 -1.07
N THR A 37 14.75 3.62 -0.59
CA THR A 37 15.98 3.87 -1.33
C THR A 37 16.80 2.58 -1.50
N ALA A 38 16.79 1.71 -0.51
CA ALA A 38 17.52 0.45 -0.60
C ALA A 38 16.94 -0.45 -1.69
N GLN A 39 15.62 -0.63 -1.71
CA GLN A 39 14.95 -1.45 -2.72
C GLN A 39 13.45 -1.31 -2.52
N HIS A 40 12.68 -1.42 -3.60
CA HIS A 40 11.22 -1.33 -3.53
C HIS A 40 10.57 -2.12 -4.67
N ALA A 41 9.25 -2.31 -4.58
CA ALA A 41 8.49 -3.02 -5.62
C ALA A 41 8.51 -2.20 -6.91
N ALA A 42 8.76 -2.86 -8.04
CA ALA A 42 8.81 -2.20 -9.33
C ALA A 42 7.46 -1.55 -9.64
N GLY A 43 7.50 -0.30 -10.08
CA GLY A 43 6.29 0.44 -10.42
C GLY A 43 5.58 1.09 -9.25
N ALA A 44 6.06 0.89 -8.03
CA ALA A 44 5.44 1.51 -6.85
C ALA A 44 5.79 2.99 -6.77
N GLU A 45 4.90 3.75 -6.12
CA GLU A 45 5.16 5.14 -5.74
C GLU A 45 5.48 5.16 -4.26
N HIS A 46 6.32 6.10 -3.84
CA HIS A 46 6.68 6.23 -2.44
C HIS A 46 5.93 7.40 -1.80
N ILE A 47 5.08 7.09 -0.84
CA ILE A 47 4.45 8.10 0.01
C ILE A 47 4.49 7.52 1.42
N GLY A 48 5.47 7.95 2.21
CA GLY A 48 5.66 7.40 3.54
C GLY A 48 4.47 7.59 4.46
N ARG A 49 4.26 6.66 5.36
CA ARG A 49 3.12 6.68 6.27
C ARG A 49 3.05 7.99 7.07
N GLY A 50 4.19 8.57 7.41
CA GLY A 50 4.22 9.79 8.19
C GLY A 50 3.66 11.03 7.49
N VAL A 51 3.54 10.99 6.15
CA VAL A 51 3.08 12.14 5.36
C VAL A 51 1.95 11.79 4.41
N ILE A 52 1.48 10.53 4.42
CA ILE A 52 0.53 10.09 3.41
C ILE A 52 -0.80 10.85 3.48
N GLU A 53 -1.29 11.18 4.67
CA GLU A 53 -2.55 11.91 4.80
C GLU A 53 -2.46 13.29 4.16
N ARG A 54 -1.27 13.89 4.17
CA ARG A 54 -1.05 15.20 3.54
C ARG A 54 -0.87 15.06 2.04
N ASP A 55 -0.04 14.10 1.61
CA ASP A 55 0.44 14.06 0.23
C ASP A 55 -0.49 13.32 -0.72
N ILE A 56 -1.31 12.40 -0.21
CA ILE A 56 -2.18 11.59 -1.08
C ILE A 56 -3.19 12.45 -1.85
N VAL A 57 -3.69 13.52 -1.23
CA VAL A 57 -4.67 14.38 -1.88
C VAL A 57 -4.10 15.15 -3.06
N TRP A 58 -2.78 15.33 -3.08
CA TRP A 58 -2.10 16.00 -4.18
C TRP A 58 -1.78 15.02 -5.31
N GLN A 59 -1.35 13.81 -4.96
CA GLN A 59 -0.88 12.83 -5.94
C GLN A 59 -2.02 11.97 -6.48
N HIS A 60 -3.03 11.72 -5.66
CA HIS A 60 -4.17 10.90 -6.04
C HIS A 60 -5.45 11.56 -5.52
N PRO A 61 -5.88 12.67 -6.16
CA PRO A 61 -7.07 13.40 -5.69
C PRO A 61 -8.38 12.68 -5.92
N ASP A 62 -8.42 11.71 -6.84
CA ASP A 62 -9.63 10.94 -7.10
C ASP A 62 -9.80 9.91 -5.99
N LYS A 63 -10.78 10.12 -5.12
CA LYS A 63 -10.99 9.28 -3.94
C LYS A 63 -11.58 7.91 -4.27
N SER A 64 -11.93 7.67 -5.51
CA SER A 64 -12.40 6.34 -5.97
C SER A 64 -11.30 5.55 -6.65
N GLU A 65 -10.12 6.10 -6.82
CA GLU A 65 -8.99 5.42 -7.45
C GLU A 65 -8.57 4.21 -6.63
N GLU A 66 -8.23 3.11 -7.29
CA GLU A 66 -7.82 1.90 -6.62
C GLU A 66 -6.37 2.01 -6.17
N LEU A 67 -6.16 2.04 -4.85
CA LEU A 67 -4.86 2.22 -4.23
C LEU A 67 -4.53 1.01 -3.38
N ILE A 68 -3.33 0.45 -3.56
CA ILE A 68 -2.86 -0.69 -2.77
C ILE A 68 -1.61 -0.24 -2.04
N LEU A 69 -1.67 -0.28 -0.71
CA LEU A 69 -0.56 0.17 0.14
C LEU A 69 0.22 -1.02 0.66
N TYR A 70 1.54 -0.89 0.76
CA TYR A 70 2.35 -1.91 1.40
C TYR A 70 3.43 -1.29 2.27
N CYS A 71 3.85 -2.05 3.30
CA CYS A 71 4.97 -1.68 4.16
C CYS A 71 5.88 -2.89 4.31
N GLY A 72 6.69 -2.95 5.36
CA GLY A 72 7.58 -4.09 5.57
C GLY A 72 6.85 -5.39 5.81
N GLY A 73 5.90 -5.40 6.75
CA GLY A 73 5.17 -6.61 7.13
C GLY A 73 3.66 -6.50 7.11
N GLY A 74 3.11 -5.35 6.70
CA GLY A 74 1.67 -5.18 6.57
C GLY A 74 1.03 -4.33 7.67
N TYR A 75 1.75 -4.01 8.73
CA TYR A 75 1.16 -3.26 9.84
C TYR A 75 0.98 -1.77 9.51
N ARG A 76 2.04 -1.13 9.02
CA ARG A 76 1.99 0.31 8.70
C ARG A 76 1.00 0.59 7.58
N SER A 77 0.92 -0.31 6.59
CA SER A 77 -0.01 -0.13 5.48
C SER A 77 -1.46 -0.27 5.92
N SER A 78 -1.76 -1.14 6.88
CA SER A 78 -3.11 -1.25 7.42
C SER A 78 -3.53 0.02 8.14
N LEU A 79 -2.62 0.62 8.91
CA LEU A 79 -2.90 1.89 9.58
C LEU A 79 -3.14 3.01 8.57
N ALA A 80 -2.29 3.08 7.54
CA ALA A 80 -2.42 4.11 6.51
C ALA A 80 -3.73 3.94 5.74
N ALA A 81 -4.07 2.70 5.36
CA ALA A 81 -5.31 2.44 4.63
C ALA A 81 -6.53 2.85 5.46
N ASP A 82 -6.53 2.54 6.75
CA ASP A 82 -7.63 2.93 7.64
C ASP A 82 -7.78 4.46 7.66
N ASN A 83 -6.67 5.19 7.75
CA ASN A 83 -6.71 6.65 7.77
C ASN A 83 -7.22 7.22 6.46
N LEU A 84 -6.81 6.65 5.32
CA LEU A 84 -7.29 7.12 4.03
C LEU A 84 -8.79 6.87 3.86
N GLN A 85 -9.30 5.77 4.38
CA GLN A 85 -10.74 5.52 4.36
C GLN A 85 -11.50 6.58 5.14
N LYS A 86 -10.95 7.00 6.28
CA LYS A 86 -11.57 8.08 7.07
C LYS A 86 -11.55 9.41 6.34
N MET A 87 -10.63 9.59 5.41
CA MET A 87 -10.55 10.79 4.57
C MET A 87 -11.47 10.73 3.36
N GLY A 88 -12.19 9.62 3.18
CA GLY A 88 -13.14 9.47 2.09
C GLY A 88 -12.68 8.63 0.92
N TYR A 89 -11.46 8.06 0.98
CA TYR A 89 -10.98 7.16 -0.06
C TYR A 89 -11.74 5.84 0.03
N THR A 90 -12.38 5.42 -1.06
CA THR A 90 -13.32 4.32 -1.04
C THR A 90 -12.76 3.00 -1.57
N ASN A 91 -11.54 3.01 -2.11
CA ASN A 91 -11.03 1.85 -2.84
C ASN A 91 -9.56 1.60 -2.46
N VAL A 92 -9.30 1.48 -1.16
CA VAL A 92 -7.96 1.35 -0.60
C VAL A 92 -7.78 -0.03 0.01
N PHE A 93 -6.63 -0.64 -0.29
CA PHE A 93 -6.30 -1.99 0.17
C PHE A 93 -4.93 -1.99 0.83
N SER A 94 -4.69 -2.95 1.72
CA SER A 94 -3.37 -3.20 2.31
C SER A 94 -2.89 -4.56 1.82
N MET A 95 -1.66 -4.63 1.33
CA MET A 95 -1.10 -5.89 0.83
C MET A 95 -0.58 -6.73 2.00
N ILE A 96 -1.10 -7.94 2.11
CA ILE A 96 -0.74 -8.87 3.18
C ILE A 96 0.74 -9.21 3.10
N GLY A 97 1.45 -9.13 4.24
CA GLY A 97 2.85 -9.50 4.32
C GLY A 97 3.81 -8.47 3.76
N GLY A 98 3.31 -7.44 3.08
CA GLY A 98 4.10 -6.30 2.62
C GLY A 98 5.33 -6.68 1.82
N TRP A 99 6.41 -5.93 2.05
CA TRP A 99 7.67 -6.12 1.32
C TRP A 99 8.23 -7.55 1.46
N THR A 100 8.11 -8.13 2.66
CA THR A 100 8.58 -9.49 2.89
C THR A 100 7.88 -10.48 1.96
N ALA A 101 6.55 -10.40 1.88
CA ALA A 101 5.77 -11.29 1.02
C ALA A 101 6.05 -11.02 -0.46
N TRP A 102 6.26 -9.75 -0.84
CA TRP A 102 6.59 -9.39 -2.23
C TRP A 102 7.88 -10.08 -2.68
N LYS A 103 8.91 -10.03 -1.83
CA LYS A 103 10.19 -10.67 -2.15
C LYS A 103 10.06 -12.20 -2.18
N GLU A 104 9.32 -12.77 -1.24
CA GLU A 104 9.13 -14.23 -1.20
C GLU A 104 8.40 -14.73 -2.42
N ALA A 105 7.54 -13.92 -3.00
CA ALA A 105 6.82 -14.27 -4.22
C ALA A 105 7.65 -14.03 -5.48
N SER A 106 8.89 -13.56 -5.33
CA SER A 106 9.77 -13.19 -6.44
C SER A 106 9.14 -12.16 -7.39
N ALA A 107 8.30 -11.28 -6.85
CA ALA A 107 7.69 -10.23 -7.63
C ALA A 107 8.73 -9.16 -8.00
N PRO A 108 8.49 -8.38 -9.08
CA PRO A 108 9.52 -7.47 -9.60
C PRO A 108 9.92 -6.38 -8.60
N VAL A 109 11.22 -6.08 -8.55
CA VAL A 109 11.79 -5.05 -7.67
C VAL A 109 12.63 -4.07 -8.44
N GLU A 110 12.81 -2.90 -7.84
CA GLU A 110 13.68 -1.85 -8.38
C GLU A 110 14.69 -1.35 -7.35
#